data_ca59eb4f41c09d258d8484266143bf2e
#
_entry.id   ca59eb4f41c09d258d8484266143bf2e
#
_cell.length_a   1.000
_cell.length_b   1.000
_cell.length_c   1.000
_cell.angle_alpha   90.00
_cell.angle_beta   90.00
_cell.angle_gamma   90.00
#
_symmetry.space_group_name_H-M   'P 1'
#
loop_
_entity.id
_entity.type
_entity.pdbx_description
1 polymer ?
#
loop_
_entity_poly.entity_id
_entity_poly.type
_entity_poly.pdbx_seq_one_letter_code
_entity_poly.pdbx_strand_id
1 'polypeptide(L)'
;MMKNGFFTPIVTAVVLALSGVALAQEPVDPIAPVKEINLGKVELGKKLYFDPRLSKSGFISCNSCHNLSMGGTDNLKTSIGHKWQQGPINSPTVLNSSL
;
A
#
# COMPACT_ATOMS: atom_id res chain seq x y z
N MET A 1 -31.50 -42.14 -47.17
CA MET A 1 -30.04 -42.12 -47.10
C MET A 1 -29.60 -40.74 -46.71
N MET A 2 -29.19 -40.57 -45.43
CA MET A 2 -28.88 -39.30 -44.78
C MET A 2 -27.44 -38.94 -45.05
N LYS A 3 -27.19 -37.74 -45.59
CA LYS A 3 -25.84 -37.16 -45.65
C LYS A 3 -25.70 -36.19 -44.48
N ASN A 4 -25.17 -36.72 -43.36
CA ASN A 4 -24.88 -35.91 -42.20
C ASN A 4 -23.47 -35.37 -42.25
N GLY A 5 -23.33 -34.00 -42.23
CA GLY A 5 -22.58 -33.45 -41.17
C GLY A 5 -21.09 -33.25 -41.39
N PHE A 6 -20.67 -32.44 -42.37
CA PHE A 6 -19.27 -31.91 -42.43
C PHE A 6 -19.12 -30.47 -41.92
N PHE A 7 -20.20 -29.88 -41.39
CA PHE A 7 -20.18 -28.45 -40.99
C PHE A 7 -19.92 -28.21 -39.51
N THR A 8 -20.05 -29.24 -38.66
CA THR A 8 -19.96 -29.07 -37.20
C THR A 8 -18.55 -28.74 -36.63
N PRO A 9 -17.43 -29.31 -37.14
CA PRO A 9 -16.12 -29.04 -36.53
C PRO A 9 -15.56 -27.65 -36.85
N ILE A 10 -15.95 -27.05 -38.00
CA ILE A 10 -15.43 -25.74 -38.40
C ILE A 10 -16.04 -24.62 -37.55
N VAL A 11 -17.32 -24.71 -37.24
CA VAL A 11 -18.01 -23.70 -36.41
C VAL A 11 -17.47 -23.72 -34.99
N THR A 12 -17.19 -24.91 -34.43
CA THR A 12 -16.63 -25.04 -33.08
C THR A 12 -15.20 -24.48 -32.99
N ALA A 13 -14.38 -24.68 -34.03
CA ALA A 13 -13.01 -24.15 -34.06
C ALA A 13 -12.98 -22.62 -34.18
N VAL A 14 -13.90 -22.03 -34.89
CA VAL A 14 -13.99 -20.55 -35.04
C VAL A 14 -14.44 -19.89 -33.73
N VAL A 15 -15.34 -20.51 -32.96
CA VAL A 15 -15.81 -19.97 -31.68
C VAL A 15 -14.69 -20.03 -30.62
N LEU A 16 -13.83 -21.05 -30.63
CA LEU A 16 -12.67 -21.14 -29.71
C LEU A 16 -11.56 -20.14 -30.06
N ALA A 17 -11.40 -19.77 -31.31
CA ALA A 17 -10.38 -18.78 -31.73
C ALA A 17 -10.74 -17.33 -31.38
N LEU A 18 -12.01 -17.04 -31.07
CA LEU A 18 -12.51 -15.73 -30.66
C LEU A 18 -12.50 -15.50 -29.14
N SER A 19 -12.07 -16.47 -28.35
CA SER A 19 -11.82 -16.29 -26.91
C SER A 19 -10.55 -15.47 -26.73
N GLY A 20 -10.62 -14.18 -27.03
CA GLY A 20 -9.56 -13.24 -26.70
C GLY A 20 -9.32 -13.26 -25.19
N VAL A 21 -8.10 -13.54 -24.78
CA VAL A 21 -7.69 -13.37 -23.39
C VAL A 21 -7.81 -11.88 -23.09
N ALA A 22 -8.83 -11.49 -22.35
CA ALA A 22 -8.91 -10.15 -21.79
C ALA A 22 -7.78 -10.03 -20.77
N LEU A 23 -6.68 -9.40 -21.16
CA LEU A 23 -5.65 -8.97 -20.21
C LEU A 23 -6.26 -7.84 -19.39
N ALA A 24 -6.69 -8.18 -18.18
CA ALA A 24 -7.06 -7.17 -17.20
C ALA A 24 -5.80 -6.38 -16.85
N GLN A 25 -5.76 -5.12 -17.25
CA GLN A 25 -4.69 -4.22 -16.84
C GLN A 25 -5.02 -3.71 -15.45
N GLU A 26 -4.06 -3.89 -14.53
CA GLU A 26 -4.19 -3.35 -13.17
C GLU A 26 -4.38 -1.83 -13.24
N PRO A 27 -5.37 -1.28 -12.53
CA PRO A 27 -5.65 0.15 -12.55
C PRO A 27 -4.61 0.98 -11.79
N VAL A 28 -3.70 0.33 -11.08
CA VAL A 28 -2.66 0.97 -10.26
C VAL A 28 -1.30 0.41 -10.65
N ASP A 29 -0.41 1.29 -11.05
CA ASP A 29 0.96 0.89 -11.35
C ASP A 29 1.75 0.61 -10.06
N PRO A 30 2.72 -0.35 -10.10
CA PRO A 30 3.61 -0.58 -8.98
C PRO A 30 4.39 0.69 -8.63
N ILE A 31 4.55 0.95 -7.33
CA ILE A 31 5.32 2.09 -6.84
C ILE A 31 6.79 1.91 -7.23
N ALA A 32 7.35 2.89 -7.94
CA ALA A 32 8.75 2.86 -8.34
C ALA A 32 9.67 3.03 -7.13
N PRO A 33 10.78 2.26 -7.03
CA PRO A 33 11.77 2.46 -5.98
C PRO A 33 12.35 3.87 -5.99
N VAL A 34 12.66 4.40 -4.81
CA VAL A 34 13.37 5.70 -4.68
C VAL A 34 14.75 5.58 -5.32
N LYS A 35 15.03 6.43 -6.31
CA LYS A 35 16.26 6.36 -7.12
C LYS A 35 17.49 6.90 -6.40
N GLU A 36 17.32 7.92 -5.57
CA GLU A 36 18.41 8.57 -4.84
C GLU A 36 18.05 8.71 -3.35
N ILE A 37 18.90 8.17 -2.51
CA ILE A 37 18.75 8.21 -1.06
C ILE A 37 19.97 8.87 -0.43
N ASN A 38 19.75 9.97 0.29
CA ASN A 38 20.78 10.56 1.13
C ASN A 38 20.83 9.81 2.48
N LEU A 39 21.80 8.91 2.62
CA LEU A 39 21.94 8.07 3.83
C LEU A 39 22.07 8.89 5.13
N GLY A 40 22.75 10.04 5.09
CA GLY A 40 22.86 10.93 6.26
C GLY A 40 21.49 11.47 6.71
N LYS A 41 20.63 11.85 5.78
CA LYS A 41 19.25 12.28 6.09
C LYS A 41 18.40 11.11 6.60
N VAL A 42 18.58 9.92 6.07
CA VAL A 42 17.86 8.71 6.52
C VAL A 42 18.23 8.40 7.98
N GLU A 43 19.52 8.40 8.32
CA GLU A 43 19.96 8.14 9.70
C GLU A 43 19.50 9.23 10.68
N LEU A 44 19.53 10.49 10.26
CA LEU A 44 18.97 11.58 11.07
C LEU A 44 17.46 11.40 11.26
N GLY A 45 16.72 11.15 10.18
CA GLY A 45 15.27 10.92 10.22
C GLY A 45 14.90 9.76 11.14
N LYS A 46 15.64 8.66 11.07
CA LYS A 46 15.47 7.52 11.96
C LYS A 46 15.64 7.90 13.44
N LYS A 47 16.69 8.65 13.77
CA LYS A 47 16.90 9.13 15.15
C LYS A 47 15.75 10.03 15.61
N LEU A 48 15.34 10.98 14.78
CA LEU A 48 14.23 11.89 15.09
C LEU A 48 12.90 11.17 15.26
N TYR A 49 12.64 10.16 14.44
CA TYR A 49 11.39 9.39 14.45
C TYR A 49 11.11 8.70 15.78
N PHE A 50 12.15 8.22 16.43
CA PHE A 50 12.07 7.56 17.73
C PHE A 50 12.36 8.48 18.92
N ASP A 51 12.72 9.74 18.69
CA ASP A 51 13.11 10.68 19.75
C ASP A 51 11.89 11.37 20.38
N PRO A 52 11.52 11.06 21.63
CA PRO A 52 10.38 11.67 22.29
C PRO A 52 10.60 13.14 22.66
N ARG A 53 11.85 13.63 22.65
CA ARG A 53 12.17 15.03 22.98
C ARG A 53 11.59 16.04 21.99
N LEU A 54 11.18 15.61 20.81
CA LEU A 54 10.47 16.44 19.82
C LEU A 54 9.05 16.79 20.26
N SER A 55 8.46 16.03 21.17
CA SER A 55 7.14 16.33 21.69
C SER A 55 7.21 17.25 22.91
N LYS A 56 6.16 18.06 23.09
CA LYS A 56 6.05 18.96 24.27
C LYS A 56 6.08 18.19 25.60
N SER A 57 5.61 16.95 25.62
CA SER A 57 5.58 16.10 26.80
C SER A 57 6.90 15.36 27.07
N GLY A 58 7.78 15.26 26.08
CA GLY A 58 9.03 14.53 26.19
C GLY A 58 8.90 13.01 26.28
N PHE A 59 7.71 12.43 26.05
CA PHE A 59 7.48 10.98 26.10
C PHE A 59 6.74 10.41 24.89
N ILE A 60 6.32 11.24 23.95
CA ILE A 60 5.65 10.83 22.69
C ILE A 60 6.63 11.07 21.55
N SER A 61 6.92 10.04 20.77
CA SER A 61 7.66 10.11 19.51
C SER A 61 6.73 9.91 18.32
N CYS A 62 7.23 10.09 17.08
CA CYS A 62 6.46 9.73 15.89
C CYS A 62 6.04 8.26 15.92
N ASN A 63 6.94 7.36 16.36
CA ASN A 63 6.63 5.93 16.49
C ASN A 63 5.53 5.62 17.50
N SER A 64 5.17 6.53 18.40
CA SER A 64 4.07 6.31 19.36
C SER A 64 2.71 6.16 18.67
N CYS A 65 2.48 6.93 17.59
CA CYS A 65 1.25 6.89 16.81
C CYS A 65 1.44 6.17 15.46
N HIS A 66 2.66 6.18 14.92
CA HIS A 66 3.00 5.56 13.64
C HIS A 66 3.95 4.39 13.85
N ASN A 67 3.54 3.42 14.65
CA ASN A 67 4.37 2.30 15.07
C ASN A 67 4.74 1.40 13.88
N LEU A 68 6.04 1.32 13.57
CA LEU A 68 6.53 0.53 12.43
C LEU A 68 6.25 -0.98 12.59
N SER A 69 6.17 -1.49 13.82
CA SER A 69 5.80 -2.89 14.08
C SER A 69 4.31 -3.18 13.89
N MET A 70 3.50 -2.13 13.77
CA MET A 70 2.05 -2.20 13.59
C MET A 70 1.62 -1.67 12.21
N GLY A 71 2.49 -1.77 11.20
CA GLY A 71 2.22 -1.28 9.86
C GLY A 71 2.25 0.25 9.76
N GLY A 72 2.98 0.95 10.64
CA GLY A 72 3.11 2.40 10.62
C GLY A 72 1.89 3.16 11.16
N THR A 73 1.09 2.53 12.01
CA THR A 73 -0.13 3.07 12.64
C THR A 73 -0.18 2.67 14.11
N ASP A 74 -1.10 3.20 14.90
CA ASP A 74 -1.38 2.79 16.28
C ASP A 74 -2.62 1.89 16.41
N ASN A 75 -3.32 1.63 15.31
CA ASN A 75 -4.57 0.87 15.24
C ASN A 75 -5.69 1.39 16.16
N LEU A 76 -5.63 2.66 16.56
CA LEU A 76 -6.67 3.30 17.35
C LEU A 76 -7.65 4.06 16.46
N LYS A 77 -8.88 4.22 16.91
CA LYS A 77 -9.87 5.07 16.24
C LYS A 77 -9.40 6.51 16.15
N THR A 78 -8.74 6.99 17.21
CA THR A 78 -8.10 8.30 17.29
C THR A 78 -6.84 8.17 18.12
N SER A 79 -5.74 8.77 17.66
CA SER A 79 -4.46 8.70 18.34
C SER A 79 -4.44 9.52 19.63
N ILE A 80 -3.58 9.14 20.56
CA ILE A 80 -3.43 9.80 21.85
C ILE A 80 -2.14 10.63 21.87
N GLY A 81 -2.26 11.92 22.13
CA GLY A 81 -1.16 12.87 22.12
C GLY A 81 -0.76 13.39 23.51
N HIS A 82 -0.17 14.58 23.51
CA HIS A 82 0.29 15.28 24.71
C HIS A 82 -0.83 15.39 25.77
N LYS A 83 -0.50 15.13 27.04
CA LYS A 83 -1.46 15.10 28.15
C LYS A 83 -2.65 14.15 27.93
N TRP A 84 -2.44 13.05 27.22
CA TRP A 84 -3.46 12.04 26.93
C TRP A 84 -4.65 12.55 26.12
N GLN A 85 -4.47 13.66 25.42
CA GLN A 85 -5.50 14.20 24.54
C GLN A 85 -5.74 13.27 23.36
N GLN A 86 -6.98 13.03 23.04
CA GLN A 86 -7.36 12.31 21.82
C GLN A 86 -7.29 13.27 20.61
N GLY A 87 -6.67 12.78 19.55
CA GLY A 87 -6.70 13.46 18.26
C GLY A 87 -8.08 13.38 17.59
N PRO A 88 -8.32 14.15 16.53
CA PRO A 88 -9.61 14.14 15.82
C PRO A 88 -9.73 12.96 14.83
N ILE A 89 -8.61 12.33 14.45
CA ILE A 89 -8.55 11.25 13.46
C ILE A 89 -7.61 10.13 13.91
N ASN A 90 -7.67 8.99 13.23
CA ASN A 90 -6.69 7.92 13.38
C ASN A 90 -5.33 8.30 12.77
N SER A 91 -4.27 7.59 13.16
CA SER A 91 -2.96 7.67 12.50
C SER A 91 -2.95 6.81 11.23
N PRO A 92 -2.85 7.41 10.04
CA PRO A 92 -2.66 6.65 8.82
C PRO A 92 -1.27 6.01 8.81
N THR A 93 -1.09 4.96 8.00
CA THR A 93 0.23 4.36 7.82
C THR A 93 1.24 5.37 7.27
N VAL A 94 2.47 5.28 7.76
CA VAL A 94 3.63 6.06 7.24
C VAL A 94 4.50 5.23 6.29
N LEU A 95 4.13 3.98 6.03
CA LEU A 95 4.84 3.16 5.06
C LEU A 95 4.66 3.78 3.66
N ASN A 96 5.75 3.83 2.91
CA ASN A 96 5.80 4.44 1.58
C ASN A 96 5.45 5.95 1.52
N SER A 97 5.55 6.68 2.62
CA SER A 97 5.22 8.12 2.68
C SER A 97 6.19 9.03 1.92
N SER A 98 7.24 8.49 1.34
CA SER A 98 8.21 9.21 0.48
C SER A 98 7.80 9.27 -1.00
N LEU A 99 6.63 8.75 -1.35
CA LEU A 99 6.15 8.59 -2.71
C LEU A 99 5.07 9.61 -3.03
#